data_c034aee1657f02108dc430ff58a64ab2
#
_entry.id   c034aee1657f02108dc430ff58a64ab2
#
_cell.length_a   1.000
_cell.length_b   1.000
_cell.length_c   1.000
_cell.angle_alpha   90.00
_cell.angle_beta   90.00
_cell.angle_gamma   90.00
#
_symmetry.space_group_name_H-M   'P 1'
#
loop_
_entity.id
_entity.type
_entity.pdbx_description
1 polymer ?
#
loop_
_entity_poly.entity_id
_entity_poly.type
_entity_poly.pdbx_seq_one_letter_code
_entity_poly.pdbx_strand_id
1 'polypeptide(L)'
;MNDLHVSDSVRYIGADDTTIDLFESQYPVPNGVSYNSYLILDEKAAVMDTVDRRAADKWLENMDAQLQGRAPDYLVIQHLEPDHAGSIGLLLEKFPAMELVGNAKTFSMLPKYFPGDWSSRSVTVKEGDALSLGAHTLTFVMAPMVHWPEVMVSYESSEKILFSADGFGTFGALASGESWDAEAARYYFNIVGKYGVQVQALLKKAAGLDIQTICPLHGPVLREDLGHYLGKYDLWSRYEPEEPESVLLAYASIHGNTAQAARKMKDILEQKGCPRVAFIDLCRQDQAIAVEEAFRCGRAVFMSPTYDGGLFPAMDHFMAHLRDKTWRKRKAALIENGSWAPAAAKVMRGYLEAMKDISLCPTVHTIQGAVKDCDAAAMEQIAAELLS
;
A
#
# COMPACT_ATOMS: atom_id res chain seq x y z
N MET A 1 3.66 7.89 -25.57
CA MET A 1 3.13 9.07 -24.85
C MET A 1 1.87 8.58 -24.19
N ASN A 2 1.88 8.45 -22.86
CA ASN A 2 0.65 8.16 -22.14
C ASN A 2 -0.31 9.33 -22.39
N ASP A 3 -1.55 9.01 -22.76
CA ASP A 3 -2.58 10.01 -22.96
C ASP A 3 -2.84 10.69 -21.61
N LEU A 4 -2.32 11.91 -21.44
CA LEU A 4 -2.46 12.70 -20.21
C LEU A 4 -3.88 13.29 -20.05
N HIS A 5 -4.81 12.93 -20.93
CA HIS A 5 -6.19 13.34 -20.86
C HIS A 5 -7.01 12.37 -20.02
N VAL A 6 -7.47 12.83 -18.86
CA VAL A 6 -8.51 12.10 -18.12
C VAL A 6 -9.85 12.30 -18.84
N SER A 7 -10.13 13.55 -19.24
CA SER A 7 -11.28 13.94 -20.06
C SER A 7 -10.99 15.27 -20.77
N ASP A 8 -12.00 15.86 -21.44
CA ASP A 8 -11.87 17.19 -22.03
C ASP A 8 -11.74 18.31 -20.99
N SER A 9 -12.18 18.09 -19.76
CA SER A 9 -12.12 19.07 -18.66
C SER A 9 -11.07 18.72 -17.62
N VAL A 10 -10.74 17.45 -17.45
CA VAL A 10 -9.78 16.97 -16.45
C VAL A 10 -8.48 16.56 -17.12
N ARG A 11 -7.38 17.16 -16.68
CA ARG A 11 -6.01 16.93 -17.18
C ARG A 11 -5.16 16.29 -16.12
N TYR A 12 -4.37 15.31 -16.51
CA TYR A 12 -3.27 14.83 -15.68
C TYR A 12 -2.11 15.84 -15.77
N ILE A 13 -1.64 16.31 -14.63
CA ILE A 13 -0.52 17.25 -14.55
C ILE A 13 0.63 16.72 -13.67
N GLY A 14 0.52 15.48 -13.17
CA GLY A 14 1.53 14.84 -12.33
C GLY A 14 2.87 14.62 -13.01
N ALA A 15 3.78 13.98 -12.30
CA ALA A 15 5.11 13.67 -12.80
C ALA A 15 5.61 12.32 -12.28
N ASP A 16 6.40 11.63 -13.10
CA ASP A 16 7.12 10.43 -12.73
C ASP A 16 8.45 10.77 -12.04
N ASP A 17 8.80 10.05 -10.97
CA ASP A 17 10.15 10.01 -10.40
C ASP A 17 10.75 8.63 -10.65
N THR A 18 11.63 8.55 -11.63
CA THR A 18 12.39 7.34 -11.99
C THR A 18 13.76 7.28 -11.33
N THR A 19 14.08 8.23 -10.46
CA THR A 19 15.37 8.36 -9.78
C THR A 19 15.31 7.93 -8.31
N ILE A 20 14.13 7.84 -7.75
CA ILE A 20 13.91 7.34 -6.39
C ILE A 20 14.21 5.84 -6.33
N ASP A 21 15.00 5.43 -5.33
CA ASP A 21 15.32 4.02 -5.07
C ASP A 21 14.43 3.40 -3.98
N LEU A 22 14.04 4.21 -2.98
CA LEU A 22 13.22 3.79 -1.84
C LEU A 22 12.04 4.74 -1.62
N PHE A 23 10.81 4.25 -1.80
CA PHE A 23 9.60 4.95 -1.37
C PHE A 23 9.51 4.92 0.16
N GLU A 24 9.12 6.04 0.79
CA GLU A 24 9.13 6.24 2.25
C GLU A 24 10.47 5.84 2.91
N SER A 25 11.59 5.90 2.17
CA SER A 25 12.92 5.47 2.62
C SER A 25 12.99 4.00 3.08
N GLN A 26 12.06 3.15 2.66
CA GLN A 26 12.01 1.75 3.07
C GLN A 26 11.58 0.76 1.98
N TYR A 27 10.76 1.16 1.02
CA TYR A 27 10.24 0.24 -0.01
C TYR A 27 11.00 0.40 -1.33
N PRO A 28 11.78 -0.59 -1.77
CA PRO A 28 12.44 -0.53 -3.07
C PRO A 28 11.44 -0.33 -4.21
N VAL A 29 11.70 0.66 -5.06
CA VAL A 29 10.87 0.98 -6.23
C VAL A 29 11.72 1.03 -7.50
N PRO A 30 12.16 -0.13 -8.01
CA PRO A 30 13.08 -0.22 -9.14
C PRO A 30 12.54 0.42 -10.43
N ASN A 31 11.22 0.52 -10.56
CA ASN A 31 10.53 1.16 -11.66
C ASN A 31 10.03 2.57 -11.33
N GLY A 32 10.58 3.16 -10.25
CA GLY A 32 10.20 4.50 -9.79
C GLY A 32 8.80 4.58 -9.20
N VAL A 33 8.24 5.77 -9.21
CA VAL A 33 6.88 6.07 -8.73
C VAL A 33 6.29 7.22 -9.53
N SER A 34 4.98 7.26 -9.71
CA SER A 34 4.28 8.44 -10.22
C SER A 34 3.71 9.25 -9.06
N TYR A 35 3.88 10.57 -9.08
CA TYR A 35 3.17 11.51 -8.22
C TYR A 35 2.07 12.14 -9.05
N ASN A 36 0.84 11.69 -8.84
CA ASN A 36 -0.28 12.13 -9.64
C ASN A 36 -0.90 13.39 -9.06
N SER A 37 -1.18 14.32 -9.92
CA SER A 37 -1.94 15.53 -9.65
C SER A 37 -2.83 15.82 -10.86
N TYR A 38 -3.97 16.40 -10.63
CA TYR A 38 -4.94 16.63 -11.69
C TYR A 38 -5.40 18.09 -11.70
N LEU A 39 -5.78 18.58 -12.86
CA LEU A 39 -6.32 19.91 -13.06
C LEU A 39 -7.71 19.81 -13.68
N ILE A 40 -8.71 20.37 -13.02
CA ILE A 40 -10.06 20.52 -13.56
C ILE A 40 -10.18 21.93 -14.13
N LEU A 41 -10.48 21.99 -15.42
CA LEU A 41 -10.66 23.25 -16.17
C LEU A 41 -12.15 23.51 -16.38
N ASP A 42 -12.68 24.55 -15.70
CA ASP A 42 -14.06 24.98 -15.81
C ASP A 42 -14.12 26.51 -15.65
N GLU A 43 -15.27 27.11 -15.32
CA GLU A 43 -15.38 28.52 -14.97
C GLU A 43 -14.36 28.87 -13.87
N LYS A 44 -14.26 28.02 -12.85
CA LYS A 44 -13.18 27.99 -11.87
C LYS A 44 -12.28 26.78 -12.10
N ALA A 45 -10.98 26.99 -11.99
CA ALA A 45 -10.01 25.90 -12.12
C ALA A 45 -9.60 25.37 -10.75
N ALA A 46 -9.54 24.03 -10.61
CA ALA A 46 -9.11 23.38 -9.38
C ALA A 46 -7.95 22.43 -9.64
N VAL A 47 -6.89 22.57 -8.85
CA VAL A 47 -5.77 21.62 -8.76
C VAL A 47 -6.11 20.58 -7.68
N MET A 48 -6.01 19.29 -8.02
CA MET A 48 -6.23 18.17 -7.10
C MET A 48 -4.88 17.67 -6.62
N ASP A 49 -4.54 17.96 -5.38
CA ASP A 49 -3.26 17.73 -4.73
C ASP A 49 -2.04 18.30 -5.49
N THR A 50 -0.88 18.27 -4.86
CA THR A 50 0.40 18.61 -5.48
C THR A 50 1.25 17.34 -5.66
N VAL A 51 2.56 17.48 -5.68
CA VAL A 51 3.51 16.37 -5.85
C VAL A 51 4.66 16.49 -4.84
N ASP A 52 5.46 15.45 -4.74
CA ASP A 52 6.75 15.49 -4.04
C ASP A 52 7.61 16.65 -4.58
N ARG A 53 8.34 17.27 -3.67
CA ARG A 53 9.19 18.43 -4.01
C ARG A 53 10.25 18.12 -5.08
N ARG A 54 10.67 16.86 -5.19
CA ARG A 54 11.63 16.41 -6.22
C ARG A 54 11.04 16.48 -7.63
N ALA A 55 9.73 16.32 -7.75
CA ALA A 55 9.02 16.36 -9.03
C ALA A 55 8.40 17.74 -9.34
N ALA A 56 8.57 18.74 -8.46
CA ALA A 56 7.91 20.04 -8.53
C ALA A 56 8.11 20.79 -9.84
N ASP A 57 9.33 20.84 -10.37
CA ASP A 57 9.63 21.58 -11.59
C ASP A 57 8.85 21.01 -12.80
N LYS A 58 8.86 19.69 -12.95
CA LYS A 58 8.13 19.03 -14.03
C LYS A 58 6.61 19.16 -13.89
N TRP A 59 6.11 19.04 -12.66
CA TRP A 59 4.71 19.26 -12.34
C TRP A 59 4.25 20.69 -12.68
N LEU A 60 5.03 21.72 -12.30
CA LEU A 60 4.73 23.11 -12.62
C LEU A 60 4.73 23.37 -14.14
N GLU A 61 5.69 22.79 -14.88
CA GLU A 61 5.69 22.84 -16.34
C GLU A 61 4.42 22.25 -16.95
N ASN A 62 4.03 21.06 -16.48
CA ASN A 62 2.81 20.37 -16.95
C ASN A 62 1.55 21.20 -16.66
N MET A 63 1.46 21.75 -15.45
CA MET A 63 0.35 22.59 -15.02
C MET A 63 0.27 23.88 -15.86
N ASP A 64 1.38 24.58 -16.06
CA ASP A 64 1.42 25.84 -16.85
C ASP A 64 1.00 25.59 -18.29
N ALA A 65 1.42 24.47 -18.89
CA ALA A 65 1.01 24.09 -20.24
C ALA A 65 -0.50 23.89 -20.37
N GLN A 66 -1.16 23.37 -19.33
CA GLN A 66 -2.61 23.16 -19.33
C GLN A 66 -3.39 24.43 -18.97
N LEU A 67 -2.87 25.26 -18.06
CA LEU A 67 -3.50 26.52 -17.65
C LEU A 67 -3.47 27.60 -18.74
N GLN A 68 -2.51 27.55 -19.66
CA GLN A 68 -2.37 28.52 -20.76
C GLN A 68 -2.42 29.99 -20.32
N GLY A 69 -1.80 30.30 -19.18
CA GLY A 69 -1.76 31.65 -18.61
C GLY A 69 -2.93 31.98 -17.65
N ARG A 70 -3.87 31.10 -17.46
CA ARG A 70 -4.91 31.19 -16.44
C ARG A 70 -4.31 30.84 -15.06
N ALA A 71 -4.81 31.45 -13.99
CA ALA A 71 -4.52 31.05 -12.61
C ALA A 71 -5.56 30.04 -12.11
N PRO A 72 -5.19 29.01 -11.33
CA PRO A 72 -6.17 28.17 -10.65
C PRO A 72 -6.83 28.94 -9.50
N ASP A 73 -8.12 28.65 -9.28
CA ASP A 73 -8.91 29.26 -8.20
C ASP A 73 -8.73 28.46 -6.91
N TYR A 74 -8.61 27.14 -7.00
CA TYR A 74 -8.57 26.23 -5.87
C TYR A 74 -7.39 25.25 -5.93
N LEU A 75 -6.82 24.95 -4.75
CA LEU A 75 -6.07 23.73 -4.48
C LEU A 75 -6.91 22.85 -3.55
N VAL A 76 -7.35 21.71 -4.00
CA VAL A 76 -8.02 20.71 -3.18
C VAL A 76 -6.96 19.78 -2.57
N ILE A 77 -6.85 19.76 -1.25
CA ILE A 77 -5.87 18.96 -0.51
C ILE A 77 -6.60 17.74 0.04
N GLN A 78 -6.44 16.61 -0.62
CA GLN A 78 -7.02 15.34 -0.19
C GLN A 78 -6.13 14.63 0.81
N HIS A 79 -4.78 14.81 0.68
CA HIS A 79 -3.78 14.18 1.51
C HIS A 79 -2.59 15.12 1.78
N LEU A 80 -2.03 15.07 3.01
CA LEU A 80 -0.94 15.95 3.44
C LEU A 80 0.42 15.26 3.52
N GLU A 81 0.54 14.01 3.11
CA GLU A 81 1.84 13.37 3.02
C GLU A 81 2.74 14.15 2.04
N PRO A 82 4.03 14.34 2.37
CA PRO A 82 4.90 15.24 1.58
C PRO A 82 5.06 14.88 0.11
N ASP A 83 4.82 13.63 -0.29
CA ASP A 83 4.85 13.24 -1.69
C ASP A 83 3.62 13.74 -2.50
N HIS A 84 2.57 14.21 -1.83
CA HIS A 84 1.41 14.89 -2.41
C HIS A 84 1.27 16.34 -1.97
N ALA A 85 1.92 16.71 -0.88
CA ALA A 85 1.81 18.05 -0.29
C ALA A 85 3.10 18.87 -0.39
N GLY A 86 4.24 18.24 -0.71
CA GLY A 86 5.57 18.88 -0.66
C GLY A 86 5.72 20.14 -1.50
N SER A 87 4.90 20.30 -2.53
CA SER A 87 4.94 21.44 -3.45
C SER A 87 3.87 22.50 -3.18
N ILE A 88 3.06 22.38 -2.12
CA ILE A 88 2.02 23.38 -1.75
C ILE A 88 2.60 24.78 -1.62
N GLY A 89 3.75 24.93 -0.93
CA GLY A 89 4.37 26.24 -0.73
C GLY A 89 4.72 26.94 -2.05
N LEU A 90 5.31 26.21 -3.01
CA LEU A 90 5.64 26.72 -4.34
C LEU A 90 4.40 27.20 -5.11
N LEU A 91 3.32 26.41 -5.03
CA LEU A 91 2.07 26.75 -5.70
C LEU A 91 1.44 28.02 -5.11
N LEU A 92 1.49 28.16 -3.78
CA LEU A 92 0.96 29.32 -3.08
C LEU A 92 1.76 30.62 -3.32
N GLU A 93 3.07 30.51 -3.54
CA GLU A 93 3.91 31.62 -3.96
C GLU A 93 3.57 32.05 -5.38
N LYS A 94 3.38 31.07 -6.28
CA LYS A 94 3.06 31.33 -7.69
C LYS A 94 1.65 31.93 -7.87
N PHE A 95 0.67 31.47 -7.08
CA PHE A 95 -0.73 31.88 -7.17
C PHE A 95 -1.25 32.38 -5.79
N PRO A 96 -0.89 33.61 -5.40
CA PRO A 96 -1.19 34.12 -4.05
C PRO A 96 -2.68 34.34 -3.77
N ALA A 97 -3.55 34.38 -4.79
CA ALA A 97 -4.99 34.53 -4.64
C ALA A 97 -5.75 33.20 -4.55
N MET A 98 -5.07 32.05 -4.80
CA MET A 98 -5.69 30.73 -4.80
C MET A 98 -6.18 30.34 -3.41
N GLU A 99 -7.36 29.75 -3.30
CA GLU A 99 -7.93 29.23 -2.05
C GLU A 99 -7.56 27.74 -1.87
N LEU A 100 -7.38 27.35 -0.59
CA LEU A 100 -7.11 25.99 -0.17
C LEU A 100 -8.39 25.31 0.27
N VAL A 101 -8.73 24.18 -0.34
CA VAL A 101 -9.91 23.39 0.03
C VAL A 101 -9.45 22.14 0.75
N GLY A 102 -9.94 21.91 1.97
CA GLY A 102 -9.57 20.75 2.78
C GLY A 102 -10.52 20.61 3.97
N ASN A 103 -10.42 19.51 4.69
CA ASN A 103 -11.24 19.36 5.89
C ASN A 103 -10.57 20.01 7.13
N ALA A 104 -11.30 20.07 8.23
CA ALA A 104 -10.81 20.70 9.48
C ALA A 104 -9.50 20.05 9.99
N LYS A 105 -9.31 18.74 9.76
CA LYS A 105 -8.10 18.05 10.16
C LYS A 105 -6.91 18.43 9.27
N THR A 106 -7.13 18.57 7.96
CA THR A 106 -6.16 19.11 7.00
C THR A 106 -5.62 20.45 7.50
N PHE A 107 -6.49 21.42 7.80
CA PHE A 107 -6.07 22.75 8.25
C PHE A 107 -5.47 22.76 9.67
N SER A 108 -5.76 21.79 10.51
CA SER A 108 -5.07 21.63 11.79
C SER A 108 -3.65 21.04 11.66
N MET A 109 -3.38 20.32 10.56
CA MET A 109 -2.09 19.70 10.28
C MET A 109 -1.21 20.55 9.37
N LEU A 110 -1.79 21.25 8.42
CA LEU A 110 -1.08 22.06 7.41
C LEU A 110 0.01 22.98 7.99
N PRO A 111 -0.21 23.73 9.10
CA PRO A 111 0.81 24.60 9.66
C PRO A 111 2.03 23.85 10.24
N LYS A 112 1.95 22.54 10.42
CA LYS A 112 3.08 21.71 10.89
C LYS A 112 4.09 21.48 9.77
N TYR A 113 3.64 21.51 8.52
CA TYR A 113 4.48 21.31 7.32
C TYR A 113 4.80 22.64 6.64
N PHE A 114 3.84 23.57 6.63
CA PHE A 114 3.94 24.87 5.98
C PHE A 114 3.61 25.98 6.98
N PRO A 115 4.63 26.52 7.67
CA PRO A 115 4.41 27.59 8.66
C PRO A 115 3.73 28.82 8.04
N GLY A 116 2.68 29.32 8.70
CA GLY A 116 1.90 30.47 8.24
C GLY A 116 0.47 30.43 8.77
N ASP A 117 -0.24 31.55 8.58
CA ASP A 117 -1.69 31.62 8.81
C ASP A 117 -2.42 31.47 7.46
N TRP A 118 -3.07 30.34 7.29
CA TRP A 118 -3.80 29.99 6.08
C TRP A 118 -5.32 30.23 6.20
N SER A 119 -5.79 30.75 7.35
CA SER A 119 -7.21 30.88 7.68
C SER A 119 -7.99 31.73 6.67
N SER A 120 -7.40 32.80 6.18
CA SER A 120 -8.04 33.72 5.20
C SER A 120 -8.19 33.11 3.80
N ARG A 121 -7.52 31.99 3.51
CA ARG A 121 -7.51 31.30 2.20
C ARG A 121 -8.10 29.89 2.30
N SER A 122 -8.59 29.49 3.47
CA SER A 122 -9.05 28.13 3.71
C SER A 122 -10.56 28.00 3.51
N VAL A 123 -10.97 27.11 2.63
CA VAL A 123 -12.34 26.65 2.45
C VAL A 123 -12.46 25.29 3.15
N THR A 124 -13.02 25.30 4.35
CA THR A 124 -13.17 24.07 5.14
C THR A 124 -14.41 23.31 4.73
N VAL A 125 -14.22 22.04 4.31
CA VAL A 125 -15.28 21.14 3.89
C VAL A 125 -15.41 19.93 4.83
N LYS A 126 -16.59 19.29 4.80
CA LYS A 126 -16.93 18.10 5.59
C LYS A 126 -17.64 17.07 4.71
N GLU A 127 -18.01 15.94 5.30
CA GLU A 127 -18.74 14.85 4.63
C GLU A 127 -19.96 15.36 3.87
N GLY A 128 -19.98 15.11 2.56
CA GLY A 128 -21.09 15.43 1.66
C GLY A 128 -21.17 16.91 1.22
N ASP A 129 -20.25 17.78 1.67
CA ASP A 129 -20.20 19.14 1.14
C ASP A 129 -19.81 19.13 -0.33
N ALA A 130 -20.29 20.13 -1.07
CA ALA A 130 -20.04 20.27 -2.50
C ALA A 130 -19.37 21.61 -2.83
N LEU A 131 -18.45 21.58 -3.79
CA LEU A 131 -17.80 22.75 -4.37
C LEU A 131 -18.13 22.83 -5.87
N SER A 132 -18.86 23.87 -6.28
CA SER A 132 -19.13 24.13 -7.70
C SER A 132 -17.95 24.85 -8.35
N LEU A 133 -17.54 24.36 -9.52
CA LEU A 133 -16.52 24.96 -10.38
C LEU A 133 -17.14 25.65 -11.62
N GLY A 134 -18.46 25.50 -11.80
CA GLY A 134 -19.24 25.91 -12.97
C GLY A 134 -20.12 24.75 -13.42
N ALA A 135 -19.77 24.10 -14.50
CA ALA A 135 -20.42 22.87 -14.99
C ALA A 135 -20.05 21.63 -14.13
N HIS A 136 -18.88 21.65 -13.48
CA HIS A 136 -18.38 20.56 -12.64
C HIS A 136 -18.65 20.85 -11.16
N THR A 137 -18.93 19.79 -10.42
CA THR A 137 -19.14 19.85 -8.96
C THR A 137 -18.38 18.74 -8.27
N LEU A 138 -17.53 19.12 -7.32
CA LEU A 138 -16.84 18.20 -6.43
C LEU A 138 -17.67 17.96 -5.18
N THR A 139 -17.92 16.69 -4.84
CA THR A 139 -18.51 16.27 -3.57
C THR A 139 -17.43 15.58 -2.74
N PHE A 140 -17.28 15.99 -1.49
CA PHE A 140 -16.21 15.49 -0.62
C PHE A 140 -16.71 14.34 0.27
N VAL A 141 -15.92 13.27 0.30
CA VAL A 141 -16.17 12.07 1.12
C VAL A 141 -14.99 11.88 2.06
N MET A 142 -15.23 11.94 3.36
CA MET A 142 -14.17 11.79 4.36
C MET A 142 -13.71 10.32 4.43
N ALA A 143 -12.40 10.12 4.35
CA ALA A 143 -11.74 8.82 4.36
C ALA A 143 -10.64 8.75 5.45
N PRO A 144 -10.95 9.08 6.73
CA PRO A 144 -9.94 9.15 7.77
C PRO A 144 -9.24 7.81 7.94
N MET A 145 -7.91 7.85 8.07
CA MET A 145 -7.02 6.69 8.16
C MET A 145 -6.95 5.83 6.89
N VAL A 146 -7.27 6.39 5.74
CA VAL A 146 -6.99 5.72 4.45
C VAL A 146 -5.96 6.59 3.67
N HIS A 147 -4.63 6.68 4.08
CA HIS A 147 -4.12 5.99 5.28
C HIS A 147 -3.79 6.97 6.44
N TRP A 148 -3.93 8.27 6.28
CA TRP A 148 -3.74 9.30 7.31
C TRP A 148 -5.07 9.88 7.82
N PRO A 149 -5.06 10.57 9.01
CA PRO A 149 -6.30 10.97 9.67
C PRO A 149 -7.10 12.07 8.96
N GLU A 150 -6.46 12.86 8.08
CA GLU A 150 -7.09 13.96 7.35
C GLU A 150 -7.56 13.58 5.96
N VAL A 151 -7.29 12.36 5.51
CA VAL A 151 -7.60 11.95 4.13
C VAL A 151 -9.08 12.13 3.81
N MET A 152 -9.35 12.71 2.67
CA MET A 152 -10.65 12.74 2.01
C MET A 152 -10.49 12.36 0.53
N VAL A 153 -11.55 11.90 -0.08
CA VAL A 153 -11.63 11.68 -1.53
C VAL A 153 -12.67 12.63 -2.12
N SER A 154 -12.56 12.94 -3.40
CA SER A 154 -13.44 13.90 -4.06
C SER A 154 -14.11 13.24 -5.27
N TYR A 155 -15.44 13.29 -5.32
CA TYR A 155 -16.20 12.78 -6.45
C TYR A 155 -16.67 13.93 -7.33
N GLU A 156 -16.28 13.94 -8.59
CA GLU A 156 -16.76 14.85 -9.64
C GLU A 156 -17.95 14.20 -10.34
N SER A 157 -19.11 14.85 -10.23
CA SER A 157 -20.39 14.22 -10.59
C SER A 157 -20.75 14.31 -12.07
N SER A 158 -20.20 15.27 -12.82
CA SER A 158 -20.56 15.50 -14.23
C SER A 158 -19.93 14.46 -15.15
N GLU A 159 -18.66 14.15 -14.92
CA GLU A 159 -17.91 13.14 -15.66
C GLU A 159 -17.69 11.83 -14.86
N LYS A 160 -18.26 11.77 -13.63
CA LYS A 160 -18.28 10.57 -12.76
C LYS A 160 -16.88 10.08 -12.37
N ILE A 161 -16.02 11.03 -12.00
CA ILE A 161 -14.62 10.79 -11.66
C ILE A 161 -14.46 10.78 -10.14
N LEU A 162 -13.83 9.73 -9.61
CA LEU A 162 -13.38 9.67 -8.23
C LEU A 162 -11.88 9.99 -8.15
N PHE A 163 -11.51 11.10 -7.52
CA PHE A 163 -10.16 11.36 -7.07
C PHE A 163 -9.98 10.68 -5.71
N SER A 164 -9.21 9.61 -5.68
CA SER A 164 -9.26 8.61 -4.59
C SER A 164 -8.16 8.74 -3.55
N ALA A 165 -7.40 9.83 -3.55
CA ALA A 165 -6.17 9.95 -2.76
C ALA A 165 -5.27 8.71 -3.01
N ASP A 166 -4.66 8.13 -1.97
CA ASP A 166 -3.86 6.90 -2.10
C ASP A 166 -4.67 5.64 -2.35
N GLY A 167 -5.99 5.73 -2.22
CA GLY A 167 -6.86 4.63 -2.57
C GLY A 167 -6.68 4.22 -4.03
N PHE A 168 -6.52 2.92 -4.29
CA PHE A 168 -6.24 2.35 -5.61
C PHE A 168 -4.88 2.72 -6.21
N GLY A 169 -3.98 3.29 -5.41
CA GLY A 169 -2.61 3.56 -5.80
C GLY A 169 -1.77 2.31 -6.03
N THR A 170 -0.64 2.48 -6.73
CA THR A 170 0.35 1.41 -6.98
C THR A 170 1.74 2.01 -7.10
N PHE A 171 2.77 1.24 -6.79
CA PHE A 171 4.15 1.62 -7.13
C PHE A 171 4.35 1.58 -8.65
N GLY A 172 5.46 2.14 -9.10
CA GLY A 172 5.83 2.24 -10.50
C GLY A 172 5.52 3.60 -11.13
N ALA A 173 6.47 4.13 -11.88
CA ALA A 173 6.28 5.30 -12.74
C ALA A 173 5.34 4.94 -13.90
N LEU A 174 4.50 5.85 -14.35
CA LEU A 174 3.60 5.61 -15.50
C LEU A 174 4.37 5.26 -16.78
N ALA A 175 5.57 5.82 -16.93
CA ALA A 175 6.45 5.53 -18.07
C ALA A 175 6.98 4.07 -18.08
N SER A 176 6.92 3.33 -16.97
CA SER A 176 7.31 1.92 -16.92
C SER A 176 6.37 1.03 -17.73
N GLY A 177 5.12 1.45 -17.88
CA GLY A 177 4.09 0.69 -18.59
C GLY A 177 3.60 -0.55 -17.83
N GLU A 178 3.94 -0.68 -16.54
CA GLU A 178 3.44 -1.77 -15.71
C GLU A 178 1.93 -1.70 -15.51
N SER A 179 1.30 -2.86 -15.45
CA SER A 179 -0.12 -2.92 -15.12
C SER A 179 -0.33 -2.63 -13.63
N TRP A 180 -1.52 -2.14 -13.28
CA TRP A 180 -1.91 -1.92 -11.89
C TRP A 180 -1.71 -3.16 -11.01
N ASP A 181 -2.07 -4.34 -11.51
CA ASP A 181 -1.97 -5.62 -10.75
C ASP A 181 -0.53 -6.01 -10.39
N ALA A 182 0.49 -5.47 -11.08
CA ALA A 182 1.88 -5.83 -10.83
C ALA A 182 2.35 -5.40 -9.43
N GLU A 183 1.95 -4.23 -8.98
CA GLU A 183 2.46 -3.61 -7.76
C GLU A 183 1.37 -3.18 -6.76
N ALA A 184 0.08 -3.25 -7.15
CA ALA A 184 -1.01 -2.74 -6.34
C ALA A 184 -1.17 -3.47 -4.99
N ALA A 185 -0.99 -4.79 -4.96
CA ALA A 185 -1.06 -5.56 -3.73
C ALA A 185 0.11 -5.22 -2.79
N ARG A 186 1.33 -5.08 -3.34
CA ARG A 186 2.52 -4.67 -2.58
C ARG A 186 2.34 -3.26 -2.02
N TYR A 187 1.84 -2.32 -2.82
CA TYR A 187 1.49 -0.98 -2.36
C TYR A 187 0.43 -1.04 -1.25
N TYR A 188 -0.70 -1.68 -1.53
CA TYR A 188 -1.82 -1.74 -0.58
C TYR A 188 -1.41 -2.29 0.78
N PHE A 189 -0.78 -3.48 0.85
CA PHE A 189 -0.46 -4.11 2.12
C PHE A 189 0.64 -3.40 2.90
N ASN A 190 1.52 -2.66 2.22
CA ASN A 190 2.57 -1.92 2.89
C ASN A 190 2.15 -0.51 3.30
N ILE A 191 1.24 0.14 2.60
CA ILE A 191 0.82 1.53 2.85
C ILE A 191 -0.57 1.60 3.54
N VAL A 192 -1.59 1.01 2.94
CA VAL A 192 -3.01 1.18 3.33
C VAL A 192 -3.52 0.04 4.22
N GLY A 193 -3.02 -1.19 4.05
CA GLY A 193 -3.63 -2.44 4.50
C GLY A 193 -3.89 -2.56 6.00
N LYS A 194 -3.13 -1.85 6.85
CA LYS A 194 -3.41 -1.77 8.29
C LYS A 194 -4.84 -1.32 8.60
N TYR A 195 -5.41 -0.48 7.76
CA TYR A 195 -6.66 0.23 7.98
C TYR A 195 -7.84 -0.37 7.21
N GLY A 196 -7.88 -1.68 7.04
CA GLY A 196 -8.91 -2.39 6.28
C GLY A 196 -10.35 -2.04 6.70
N VAL A 197 -10.61 -1.81 8.01
CA VAL A 197 -11.94 -1.39 8.51
C VAL A 197 -12.33 -0.03 7.94
N GLN A 198 -11.39 0.91 7.84
CA GLN A 198 -11.62 2.24 7.29
C GLN A 198 -11.79 2.18 5.77
N VAL A 199 -11.04 1.32 5.09
CA VAL A 199 -11.23 1.05 3.65
C VAL A 199 -12.63 0.48 3.39
N GLN A 200 -13.11 -0.48 4.18
CA GLN A 200 -14.48 -1.01 4.09
C GLN A 200 -15.54 0.09 4.28
N ALA A 201 -15.31 1.01 5.22
CA ALA A 201 -16.21 2.15 5.42
C ALA A 201 -16.23 3.09 4.22
N LEU A 202 -15.07 3.35 3.60
CA LEU A 202 -14.96 4.16 2.38
C LEU A 202 -15.65 3.47 1.19
N LEU A 203 -15.39 2.18 0.96
CA LEU A 203 -16.04 1.41 -0.12
C LEU A 203 -17.57 1.43 0.02
N LYS A 204 -18.08 1.32 1.25
CA LYS A 204 -19.53 1.42 1.52
C LYS A 204 -20.10 2.79 1.14
N LYS A 205 -19.38 3.88 1.42
CA LYS A 205 -19.80 5.23 1.01
C LYS A 205 -19.76 5.39 -0.52
N ALA A 206 -18.69 4.90 -1.15
CA ALA A 206 -18.50 4.97 -2.59
C ALA A 206 -19.51 4.12 -3.39
N ALA A 207 -20.07 3.06 -2.80
CA ALA A 207 -21.05 2.18 -3.46
C ALA A 207 -22.35 2.90 -3.89
N GLY A 208 -22.63 4.09 -3.36
CA GLY A 208 -23.75 4.95 -3.77
C GLY A 208 -23.43 5.91 -4.91
N LEU A 209 -22.17 5.97 -5.37
CA LEU A 209 -21.70 6.86 -6.42
C LEU A 209 -21.61 6.12 -7.76
N ASP A 210 -21.98 6.81 -8.84
CA ASP A 210 -21.84 6.29 -10.21
C ASP A 210 -20.43 6.62 -10.74
N ILE A 211 -19.43 5.82 -10.30
CA ILE A 211 -18.01 6.03 -10.63
C ILE A 211 -17.71 5.34 -11.96
N GLN A 212 -17.14 6.09 -12.92
CA GLN A 212 -16.68 5.58 -14.22
C GLN A 212 -15.16 5.71 -14.41
N THR A 213 -14.51 6.57 -13.61
CA THR A 213 -13.06 6.74 -13.63
C THR A 213 -12.57 6.92 -12.20
N ILE A 214 -11.44 6.27 -11.87
CA ILE A 214 -10.73 6.49 -10.60
C ILE A 214 -9.36 7.11 -10.91
N CYS A 215 -9.07 8.22 -10.25
CA CYS A 215 -7.85 9.00 -10.36
C CYS A 215 -7.08 8.92 -9.04
N PRO A 216 -6.17 7.94 -8.86
CA PRO A 216 -5.36 7.78 -7.65
C PRO A 216 -4.18 8.77 -7.64
N LEU A 217 -3.55 8.95 -6.48
CA LEU A 217 -2.35 9.77 -6.33
C LEU A 217 -1.07 9.06 -6.79
N HIS A 218 -1.11 7.75 -7.00
CA HIS A 218 -0.03 6.95 -7.60
C HIS A 218 -0.58 5.97 -8.62
N GLY A 219 0.19 5.69 -9.68
CA GLY A 219 -0.14 4.69 -10.68
C GLY A 219 -1.14 5.17 -11.74
N PRO A 220 -1.69 4.26 -12.55
CA PRO A 220 -2.52 4.61 -13.69
C PRO A 220 -3.92 5.12 -13.31
N VAL A 221 -4.49 5.94 -14.18
CA VAL A 221 -5.93 6.26 -14.14
C VAL A 221 -6.72 5.02 -14.54
N LEU A 222 -7.70 4.62 -13.71
CA LEU A 222 -8.48 3.40 -13.88
C LEU A 222 -9.85 3.73 -14.48
N ARG A 223 -10.20 3.11 -15.61
CA ARG A 223 -11.43 3.39 -16.37
C ARG A 223 -12.19 2.13 -16.75
N GLU A 224 -11.47 1.08 -17.10
CA GLU A 224 -12.05 -0.18 -17.54
C GLU A 224 -12.09 -1.16 -16.36
N ASP A 225 -13.10 -2.03 -16.35
CA ASP A 225 -13.23 -3.09 -15.34
C ASP A 225 -13.06 -2.61 -13.88
N LEU A 226 -13.70 -1.51 -13.52
CA LEU A 226 -13.63 -0.97 -12.14
C LEU A 226 -14.06 -2.01 -11.10
N GLY A 227 -14.89 -2.99 -11.47
CA GLY A 227 -15.27 -4.11 -10.64
C GLY A 227 -14.08 -4.95 -10.16
N HIS A 228 -13.04 -5.11 -10.99
CA HIS A 228 -11.80 -5.79 -10.62
C HIS A 228 -11.09 -5.06 -9.47
N TYR A 229 -10.83 -3.78 -9.61
CA TYR A 229 -10.11 -2.98 -8.61
C TYR A 229 -10.88 -2.88 -7.29
N LEU A 230 -12.19 -2.62 -7.37
CA LEU A 230 -13.07 -2.58 -6.21
C LEU A 230 -13.15 -3.94 -5.51
N GLY A 231 -13.20 -5.03 -6.28
CA GLY A 231 -13.19 -6.40 -5.75
C GLY A 231 -11.91 -6.75 -5.03
N LYS A 232 -10.75 -6.33 -5.55
CA LYS A 232 -9.44 -6.49 -4.89
C LYS A 232 -9.41 -5.73 -3.55
N TYR A 233 -9.79 -4.45 -3.56
CA TYR A 233 -9.83 -3.64 -2.35
C TYR A 233 -10.82 -4.18 -1.31
N ASP A 234 -11.98 -4.68 -1.72
CA ASP A 234 -12.94 -5.35 -0.83
C ASP A 234 -12.32 -6.60 -0.18
N LEU A 235 -11.70 -7.47 -0.99
CA LEU A 235 -11.05 -8.69 -0.52
C LEU A 235 -9.92 -8.37 0.48
N TRP A 236 -8.99 -7.50 0.09
CA TRP A 236 -7.82 -7.15 0.89
C TRP A 236 -8.19 -6.47 2.21
N SER A 237 -9.15 -5.55 2.19
CA SER A 237 -9.57 -4.81 3.38
C SER A 237 -10.38 -5.66 4.37
N ARG A 238 -10.93 -6.79 3.93
CA ARG A 238 -11.48 -7.83 4.82
C ARG A 238 -10.42 -8.81 5.33
N TYR A 239 -9.14 -8.63 4.90
CA TYR A 239 -8.02 -9.51 5.24
C TYR A 239 -8.21 -10.95 4.75
N GLU A 240 -9.01 -11.17 3.71
CA GLU A 240 -9.15 -12.47 3.07
C GLU A 240 -7.98 -12.74 2.13
N PRO A 241 -7.44 -13.96 2.07
CA PRO A 241 -6.37 -14.30 1.14
C PRO A 241 -6.88 -14.40 -0.30
N GLU A 242 -6.09 -13.92 -1.26
CA GLU A 242 -6.38 -14.19 -2.67
C GLU A 242 -6.23 -15.67 -3.01
N GLU A 243 -5.26 -16.32 -2.38
CA GLU A 243 -4.87 -17.69 -2.62
C GLU A 243 -4.96 -18.51 -1.31
N PRO A 244 -6.17 -18.90 -0.88
CA PRO A 244 -6.37 -19.55 0.41
C PRO A 244 -5.63 -20.88 0.58
N GLU A 245 -5.35 -21.59 -0.53
CA GLU A 245 -4.66 -22.88 -0.50
C GLU A 245 -3.14 -22.76 -0.66
N SER A 246 -2.64 -21.60 -1.06
CA SER A 246 -1.20 -21.35 -1.24
C SER A 246 -0.49 -21.12 0.09
N VAL A 247 0.80 -21.38 0.12
CA VAL A 247 1.67 -21.29 1.31
C VAL A 247 2.76 -20.26 1.07
N LEU A 248 2.90 -19.28 1.97
CA LEU A 248 4.14 -18.53 2.13
C LEU A 248 5.12 -19.39 2.93
N LEU A 249 6.30 -19.67 2.40
CA LEU A 249 7.44 -20.20 3.14
C LEU A 249 8.50 -19.10 3.27
N ALA A 250 8.45 -18.38 4.40
CA ALA A 250 9.41 -17.32 4.72
C ALA A 250 10.50 -17.88 5.65
N TYR A 251 11.76 -17.67 5.27
CA TYR A 251 12.88 -18.16 6.08
C TYR A 251 13.99 -17.12 6.20
N ALA A 252 14.75 -17.27 7.29
CA ALA A 252 16.04 -16.60 7.47
C ALA A 252 17.13 -17.64 7.67
N SER A 253 18.33 -17.40 7.14
CA SER A 253 19.44 -18.35 7.24
C SER A 253 20.79 -17.66 7.36
N ILE A 254 21.61 -18.05 8.34
CA ILE A 254 22.94 -17.46 8.58
C ILE A 254 23.98 -18.10 7.65
N HIS A 255 24.11 -19.42 7.69
CA HIS A 255 25.15 -20.20 6.97
C HIS A 255 24.57 -21.23 6.00
N GLY A 256 23.31 -21.07 5.58
CA GLY A 256 22.66 -21.94 4.59
C GLY A 256 21.96 -23.19 5.15
N ASN A 257 22.14 -23.57 6.42
CA ASN A 257 21.49 -24.78 6.96
C ASN A 257 19.96 -24.63 7.03
N THR A 258 19.45 -23.50 7.53
CA THR A 258 18.00 -23.23 7.54
C THR A 258 17.46 -23.10 6.12
N ALA A 259 18.24 -22.53 5.18
CA ALA A 259 17.85 -22.44 3.77
C ALA A 259 17.74 -23.85 3.12
N GLN A 260 18.60 -24.79 3.46
CA GLN A 260 18.50 -26.19 2.98
C GLN A 260 17.23 -26.86 3.54
N ALA A 261 16.94 -26.65 4.83
CA ALA A 261 15.71 -27.13 5.44
C ALA A 261 14.47 -26.52 4.80
N ALA A 262 14.52 -25.22 4.50
CA ALA A 262 13.41 -24.52 3.83
C ALA A 262 13.15 -25.10 2.41
N ARG A 263 14.19 -25.43 1.64
CA ARG A 263 14.03 -26.12 0.35
C ARG A 263 13.37 -27.48 0.52
N LYS A 264 13.83 -28.28 1.48
CA LYS A 264 13.21 -29.59 1.77
C LYS A 264 11.75 -29.45 2.17
N MET A 265 11.40 -28.44 2.98
CA MET A 265 10.01 -28.15 3.35
C MET A 265 9.16 -27.74 2.14
N LYS A 266 9.72 -26.92 1.25
CA LYS A 266 9.06 -26.54 -0.02
C LYS A 266 8.75 -27.80 -0.85
N ASP A 267 9.75 -28.69 -1.05
CA ASP A 267 9.57 -29.92 -1.82
C ASP A 267 8.47 -30.82 -1.20
N ILE A 268 8.42 -30.93 0.14
CA ILE A 268 7.37 -31.67 0.85
C ILE A 268 5.98 -31.07 0.62
N LEU A 269 5.84 -29.73 0.71
CA LEU A 269 4.57 -29.06 0.46
C LEU A 269 4.08 -29.27 -0.96
N GLU A 270 4.97 -29.16 -1.95
CA GLU A 270 4.65 -29.37 -3.37
C GLU A 270 4.26 -30.83 -3.63
N GLN A 271 4.99 -31.81 -3.07
CA GLN A 271 4.65 -33.26 -3.17
C GLN A 271 3.31 -33.58 -2.53
N LYS A 272 2.89 -32.86 -1.49
CA LYS A 272 1.58 -33.02 -0.85
C LYS A 272 0.44 -32.24 -1.56
N GLY A 273 0.73 -31.64 -2.71
CA GLY A 273 -0.27 -31.00 -3.57
C GLY A 273 -0.56 -29.53 -3.23
N CYS A 274 0.33 -28.83 -2.52
CA CYS A 274 0.20 -27.38 -2.37
C CYS A 274 0.26 -26.71 -3.76
N PRO A 275 -0.74 -25.92 -4.16
CA PRO A 275 -0.85 -25.38 -5.52
C PRO A 275 0.27 -24.37 -5.83
N ARG A 276 0.71 -23.62 -4.83
CA ARG A 276 1.83 -22.65 -4.93
C ARG A 276 2.52 -22.49 -3.59
N VAL A 277 3.85 -22.48 -3.61
CA VAL A 277 4.68 -22.12 -2.47
C VAL A 277 5.46 -20.85 -2.81
N ALA A 278 5.07 -19.72 -2.20
CA ALA A 278 5.86 -18.49 -2.24
C ALA A 278 7.09 -18.66 -1.33
N PHE A 279 8.27 -18.78 -1.94
CA PHE A 279 9.51 -19.14 -1.26
C PHE A 279 10.40 -17.91 -1.08
N ILE A 280 10.48 -17.36 0.12
CA ILE A 280 11.08 -16.06 0.41
C ILE A 280 12.27 -16.18 1.38
N ASP A 281 13.45 -15.73 0.94
CA ASP A 281 14.63 -15.52 1.76
C ASP A 281 14.61 -14.09 2.34
N LEU A 282 14.22 -13.96 3.60
CA LEU A 282 14.11 -12.66 4.28
C LEU A 282 15.46 -11.93 4.45
N CYS A 283 16.58 -12.64 4.25
CA CYS A 283 17.91 -12.04 4.30
C CYS A 283 18.36 -11.44 2.97
N ARG A 284 17.66 -11.73 1.87
CA ARG A 284 18.11 -11.42 0.50
C ARG A 284 17.07 -10.72 -0.35
N GLN A 285 15.80 -10.97 -0.08
CA GLN A 285 14.69 -10.41 -0.85
C GLN A 285 14.06 -9.23 -0.10
N ASP A 286 13.39 -8.37 -0.86
CA ASP A 286 12.62 -7.26 -0.31
C ASP A 286 11.51 -7.78 0.62
N GLN A 287 11.51 -7.30 1.87
CA GLN A 287 10.50 -7.71 2.85
C GLN A 287 9.10 -7.17 2.53
N ALA A 288 8.97 -6.12 1.72
CA ALA A 288 7.67 -5.64 1.24
C ALA A 288 6.96 -6.70 0.37
N ILE A 289 7.74 -7.44 -0.44
CA ILE A 289 7.24 -8.60 -1.21
C ILE A 289 6.82 -9.72 -0.25
N ALA A 290 7.61 -9.97 0.81
CA ALA A 290 7.26 -10.99 1.80
C ALA A 290 5.96 -10.65 2.55
N VAL A 291 5.72 -9.36 2.86
CA VAL A 291 4.46 -8.88 3.45
C VAL A 291 3.30 -9.10 2.49
N GLU A 292 3.43 -8.70 1.23
CA GLU A 292 2.42 -8.94 0.20
C GLU A 292 2.05 -10.43 0.12
N GLU A 293 3.05 -11.31 0.00
CA GLU A 293 2.84 -12.76 -0.08
C GLU A 293 2.21 -13.35 1.19
N ALA A 294 2.52 -12.78 2.37
CA ALA A 294 1.86 -13.20 3.59
C ALA A 294 0.37 -12.89 3.60
N PHE A 295 -0.04 -11.76 3.01
CA PHE A 295 -1.45 -11.43 2.88
C PHE A 295 -2.13 -12.16 1.72
N ARG A 296 -1.41 -12.45 0.63
CA ARG A 296 -1.91 -13.19 -0.54
C ARG A 296 -2.21 -14.66 -0.21
N CYS A 297 -1.28 -15.33 0.48
CA CYS A 297 -1.41 -16.74 0.85
C CYS A 297 -2.32 -16.94 2.06
N GLY A 298 -3.12 -18.03 2.05
CA GLY A 298 -3.94 -18.42 3.20
C GLY A 298 -3.15 -19.08 4.33
N ARG A 299 -1.94 -19.58 4.03
CA ARG A 299 -1.10 -20.39 4.92
C ARG A 299 0.33 -19.87 4.94
N ALA A 300 1.06 -20.09 6.05
CA ALA A 300 2.46 -19.70 6.15
C ALA A 300 3.30 -20.71 6.92
N VAL A 301 4.56 -20.89 6.52
CA VAL A 301 5.61 -21.55 7.29
C VAL A 301 6.70 -20.52 7.57
N PHE A 302 7.03 -20.33 8.85
CA PHE A 302 8.13 -19.46 9.27
C PHE A 302 9.29 -20.31 9.76
N MET A 303 10.48 -20.10 9.16
CA MET A 303 11.68 -20.88 9.46
C MET A 303 12.84 -19.95 9.83
N SER A 304 13.34 -20.02 11.05
CA SER A 304 14.40 -19.13 11.52
C SER A 304 15.39 -19.80 12.45
N PRO A 305 16.68 -19.42 12.39
CA PRO A 305 17.63 -19.82 13.41
C PRO A 305 17.44 -18.99 14.68
N THR A 306 17.85 -19.59 15.81
CA THR A 306 18.10 -18.87 17.05
C THR A 306 19.37 -18.02 16.90
N TYR A 307 19.31 -16.76 17.33
CA TYR A 307 20.42 -15.83 17.32
C TYR A 307 20.39 -14.96 18.58
N ASP A 308 21.53 -14.80 19.23
CA ASP A 308 21.68 -14.05 20.50
C ASP A 308 20.64 -14.43 21.59
N GLY A 309 20.28 -15.72 21.65
CA GLY A 309 19.25 -16.22 22.57
C GLY A 309 17.81 -15.87 22.22
N GLY A 310 17.57 -15.29 21.03
CA GLY A 310 16.27 -14.86 20.52
C GLY A 310 16.03 -15.24 19.06
N LEU A 311 15.30 -14.40 18.36
CA LEU A 311 14.98 -14.57 16.94
C LEU A 311 16.03 -13.87 16.06
N PHE A 312 16.33 -14.44 14.89
CA PHE A 312 17.25 -13.80 13.94
C PHE A 312 16.65 -12.50 13.39
N PRO A 313 17.42 -11.38 13.31
CA PRO A 313 16.90 -10.04 13.03
C PRO A 313 16.00 -9.92 11.80
N ALA A 314 16.33 -10.58 10.68
CA ALA A 314 15.50 -10.50 9.48
C ALA A 314 14.10 -11.09 9.69
N MET A 315 13.98 -12.19 10.43
CA MET A 315 12.69 -12.78 10.79
C MET A 315 11.98 -11.96 11.86
N ASP A 316 12.69 -11.43 12.84
CA ASP A 316 12.12 -10.59 13.90
C ASP A 316 11.47 -9.33 13.31
N HIS A 317 12.18 -8.64 12.43
CA HIS A 317 11.67 -7.49 11.69
C HIS A 317 10.41 -7.84 10.86
N PHE A 318 10.45 -8.95 10.13
CA PHE A 318 9.30 -9.40 9.33
C PHE A 318 8.07 -9.70 10.19
N MET A 319 8.25 -10.43 11.31
CA MET A 319 7.16 -10.75 12.25
C MET A 319 6.58 -9.49 12.89
N ALA A 320 7.43 -8.49 13.22
CA ALA A 320 6.97 -7.19 13.71
C ALA A 320 6.12 -6.46 12.63
N HIS A 321 6.56 -6.45 11.38
CA HIS A 321 5.79 -5.89 10.27
C HIS A 321 4.42 -6.55 10.11
N LEU A 322 4.35 -7.89 10.12
CA LEU A 322 3.09 -8.61 10.02
C LEU A 322 2.12 -8.21 11.14
N ARG A 323 2.62 -8.13 12.38
CA ARG A 323 1.84 -7.66 13.53
C ARG A 323 1.34 -6.24 13.33
N ASP A 324 2.20 -5.32 12.93
CA ASP A 324 1.91 -3.89 12.82
C ASP A 324 0.98 -3.59 11.64
N LYS A 325 1.04 -4.40 10.56
CA LYS A 325 0.12 -4.39 9.42
C LYS A 325 -1.17 -5.19 9.69
N THR A 326 -1.34 -5.73 10.91
CA THR A 326 -2.55 -6.47 11.33
C THR A 326 -2.83 -7.76 10.57
N TRP A 327 -1.78 -8.49 10.16
CA TRP A 327 -1.89 -9.80 9.53
C TRP A 327 -2.76 -10.75 10.38
N ARG A 328 -3.74 -11.40 9.75
CA ARG A 328 -4.75 -12.20 10.44
C ARG A 328 -5.44 -13.20 9.52
N LYS A 329 -6.33 -14.05 10.08
CA LYS A 329 -7.14 -15.03 9.35
C LYS A 329 -6.26 -15.99 8.53
N ARG A 330 -5.19 -16.49 9.13
CA ARG A 330 -4.23 -17.36 8.44
C ARG A 330 -3.90 -18.57 9.30
N LYS A 331 -3.47 -19.65 8.63
CA LYS A 331 -2.90 -20.82 9.28
C LYS A 331 -1.39 -20.77 9.19
N ALA A 332 -0.69 -21.04 10.30
CA ALA A 332 0.77 -20.88 10.36
C ALA A 332 1.45 -22.08 11.01
N ALA A 333 2.65 -22.40 10.54
CA ALA A 333 3.53 -23.41 11.07
C ALA A 333 4.92 -22.85 11.38
N LEU A 334 5.59 -23.42 12.38
CA LEU A 334 6.90 -22.97 12.86
C LEU A 334 7.93 -24.07 12.79
N ILE A 335 9.10 -23.73 12.24
CA ILE A 335 10.29 -24.56 12.27
C ILE A 335 11.46 -23.67 12.73
N GLU A 336 12.20 -24.11 13.75
CA GLU A 336 13.38 -23.38 14.19
C GLU A 336 14.67 -24.17 13.92
N ASN A 337 15.79 -23.47 13.93
CA ASN A 337 17.12 -24.08 13.87
C ASN A 337 17.98 -23.58 15.04
N GLY A 338 18.54 -24.52 15.82
CA GLY A 338 19.41 -24.18 16.94
C GLY A 338 20.14 -25.40 17.46
N SER A 339 21.48 -25.36 17.47
CA SER A 339 22.32 -26.48 17.94
C SER A 339 22.35 -26.57 19.45
N TRP A 340 22.13 -25.42 20.12
CA TRP A 340 22.06 -25.33 21.60
C TRP A 340 21.03 -24.26 21.97
N ALA A 341 20.29 -24.46 23.07
CA ALA A 341 19.29 -23.53 23.59
C ALA A 341 18.39 -22.86 22.52
N PRO A 342 17.66 -23.64 21.67
CA PRO A 342 16.80 -23.11 20.65
C PRO A 342 15.68 -22.25 21.28
N ALA A 343 15.44 -21.06 20.72
CA ALA A 343 14.48 -20.08 21.25
C ALA A 343 13.65 -19.40 20.16
N ALA A 344 14.02 -19.55 18.89
CA ALA A 344 13.38 -18.84 17.78
C ALA A 344 11.88 -19.17 17.66
N ALA A 345 11.50 -20.44 17.77
CA ALA A 345 10.11 -20.86 17.68
C ALA A 345 9.24 -20.25 18.80
N LYS A 346 9.77 -20.14 20.01
CA LYS A 346 9.07 -19.50 21.13
C LYS A 346 8.81 -18.01 20.85
N VAL A 347 9.78 -17.30 20.29
CA VAL A 347 9.62 -15.87 19.93
C VAL A 347 8.63 -15.70 18.80
N MET A 348 8.74 -16.47 17.71
CA MET A 348 7.80 -16.44 16.61
C MET A 348 6.37 -16.76 17.06
N ARG A 349 6.20 -17.78 17.93
CA ARG A 349 4.90 -18.11 18.53
C ARG A 349 4.31 -16.92 19.27
N GLY A 350 5.10 -16.21 20.08
CA GLY A 350 4.65 -15.03 20.82
C GLY A 350 4.12 -13.91 19.90
N TYR A 351 4.75 -13.69 18.74
CA TYR A 351 4.23 -12.77 17.74
C TYR A 351 2.88 -13.24 17.20
N LEU A 352 2.75 -14.51 16.82
CA LEU A 352 1.55 -15.05 16.18
C LEU A 352 0.37 -15.14 17.15
N GLU A 353 0.60 -15.46 18.42
CA GLU A 353 -0.42 -15.47 19.46
C GLU A 353 -0.94 -14.07 19.81
N ALA A 354 -0.14 -13.02 19.57
CA ALA A 354 -0.57 -11.63 19.70
C ALA A 354 -1.37 -11.12 18.49
N MET A 355 -1.35 -11.83 17.36
CA MET A 355 -2.11 -11.50 16.16
C MET A 355 -3.51 -12.12 16.22
N LYS A 356 -4.47 -11.47 15.55
CA LYS A 356 -5.86 -11.91 15.60
C LYS A 356 -6.15 -13.04 14.60
N ASP A 357 -6.94 -14.02 15.00
CA ASP A 357 -7.46 -15.09 14.12
C ASP A 357 -6.34 -15.87 13.40
N ILE A 358 -5.23 -16.15 14.09
CA ILE A 358 -4.16 -17.02 13.60
C ILE A 358 -4.35 -18.43 14.17
N SER A 359 -4.43 -19.43 13.28
CA SER A 359 -4.44 -20.85 13.63
C SER A 359 -3.05 -21.41 13.52
N LEU A 360 -2.44 -21.81 14.65
CA LEU A 360 -1.12 -22.42 14.68
C LEU A 360 -1.19 -23.92 14.53
N CYS A 361 -0.35 -24.51 13.69
CA CYS A 361 -0.13 -25.95 13.66
C CYS A 361 0.40 -26.43 15.02
N PRO A 362 -0.10 -27.54 15.54
CA PRO A 362 0.31 -28.06 16.85
C PRO A 362 1.78 -28.50 16.88
N THR A 363 2.26 -29.07 15.77
CA THR A 363 3.64 -29.53 15.65
C THR A 363 4.60 -28.34 15.38
N VAL A 364 5.65 -28.25 16.21
CA VAL A 364 6.81 -27.37 16.01
C VAL A 364 8.05 -28.26 15.93
N HIS A 365 8.93 -27.99 14.98
CA HIS A 365 10.14 -28.79 14.83
C HIS A 365 11.40 -27.95 15.01
N THR A 366 12.36 -28.52 15.75
CA THR A 366 13.69 -27.93 15.97
C THR A 366 14.73 -28.72 15.18
N ILE A 367 15.34 -28.07 14.18
CA ILE A 367 16.46 -28.58 13.44
C ILE A 367 17.74 -28.28 14.24
N GLN A 368 18.58 -29.28 14.44
CA GLN A 368 19.84 -29.11 15.18
C GLN A 368 21.02 -28.96 14.20
N GLY A 369 21.20 -27.75 13.67
CA GLY A 369 22.24 -27.43 12.68
C GLY A 369 21.84 -27.81 11.27
N ALA A 370 22.54 -28.77 10.64
CA ALA A 370 22.19 -29.25 9.31
C ALA A 370 20.92 -30.12 9.35
N VAL A 371 20.07 -29.98 8.31
CA VAL A 371 18.88 -30.84 8.16
C VAL A 371 19.31 -32.28 7.85
N LYS A 372 18.68 -33.23 8.52
CA LYS A 372 18.97 -34.68 8.43
C LYS A 372 17.74 -35.45 7.97
N ASP A 373 17.90 -36.73 7.64
CA ASP A 373 16.77 -37.58 7.25
C ASP A 373 15.75 -37.77 8.39
N CYS A 374 16.19 -37.77 9.63
CA CYS A 374 15.30 -37.86 10.78
C CYS A 374 14.37 -36.64 10.93
N ASP A 375 14.70 -35.50 10.34
CA ASP A 375 13.83 -34.30 10.36
C ASP A 375 12.64 -34.43 9.41
N ALA A 376 12.71 -35.32 8.41
CA ALA A 376 11.70 -35.45 7.35
C ALA A 376 10.31 -35.79 7.91
N ALA A 377 10.20 -36.72 8.84
CA ALA A 377 8.90 -37.13 9.39
C ALA A 377 8.17 -35.98 10.08
N ALA A 378 8.88 -35.17 10.86
CA ALA A 378 8.28 -34.01 11.52
C ALA A 378 7.88 -32.92 10.51
N MET A 379 8.68 -32.68 9.47
CA MET A 379 8.37 -31.73 8.39
C MET A 379 7.16 -32.18 7.58
N GLU A 380 7.03 -33.49 7.29
CA GLU A 380 5.85 -34.08 6.63
C GLU A 380 4.58 -33.94 7.47
N GLN A 381 4.71 -34.12 8.79
CA GLN A 381 3.59 -33.93 9.72
C GLN A 381 3.16 -32.45 9.71
N ILE A 382 4.09 -31.51 9.81
CA ILE A 382 3.81 -30.06 9.75
C ILE A 382 3.11 -29.70 8.42
N ALA A 383 3.58 -30.24 7.29
CA ALA A 383 2.95 -30.01 5.99
C ALA A 383 1.52 -30.58 5.95
N ALA A 384 1.28 -31.78 6.50
CA ALA A 384 -0.06 -32.37 6.58
C ALA A 384 -0.99 -31.54 7.46
N GLU A 385 -0.52 -31.08 8.61
CA GLU A 385 -1.27 -30.20 9.52
C GLU A 385 -1.59 -28.86 8.85
N LEU A 386 -0.65 -28.27 8.11
CA LEU A 386 -0.82 -26.97 7.47
C LEU A 386 -1.83 -27.04 6.30
N LEU A 387 -1.76 -28.12 5.51
CA LEU A 387 -2.58 -28.29 4.31
C LEU A 387 -3.99 -28.83 4.59
N SER A 388 -4.24 -29.41 5.76
CA SER A 388 -5.59 -29.78 6.19
C SER A 388 -6.42 -28.53 6.52
#